data_e81cce240171f2ed07a2062267be915e
#
_entry.id   e81cce240171f2ed07a2062267be915e
#
_cell.length_a   1.000
_cell.length_b   1.000
_cell.length_c   1.000
_cell.angle_alpha   90.00
_cell.angle_beta   90.00
_cell.angle_gamma   90.00
#
_symmetry.space_group_name_H-M   'P 1'
#
loop_
_entity.id
_entity.type
_entity.pdbx_description
1 polymer ?
#
loop_
_entity_poly.entity_id
_entity_poly.type
_entity_poly.pdbx_seq_one_letter_code
_entity_poly.pdbx_strand_id
1 'polypeptide(L)'
;MAVTIREQPHPLDFTGNRPRFLLKGTPVATAGSKSRSAWRVTALPSSVLTVGFGDTVLDFQITSPYQARDRADRIAGYNDTSMLKKELQSKIAEHYTISRHYDVTLADDLTLTFLSKEYGGEVVTVDGNGSGNIEQLEQAAGVARVLHPNYGVFARFEVTRYSGGAVQTLETPDMILHLDADDLAELPLDILRSYFTAADVPSLAETFAAYPLQYATLKFRLTYSDVSGEIPQVGVLKHSQEAMLSAGRLDDTHQTLNLADWETDMGAAAKLSEYTDIRDFASPTGLTVRSYAELPQYAYFLLFNIYQDTAHTRSLVVKVDVRLKDGHTFSLDMGTVTVQNFNIVRVPLSAAALGIPSAEDVLSYTVIVGNNKGETWTRTFVLERKPYNAQEFLLQNRYGLLETLATDTSAVEEQTEGSDTVKNGVVGVDITDTATVHTARTGYKTEREIRLVAEAMRGRFNFRYVDGKAVPIAVLPDTLTVTDTAEDLISAEFQYRFNKPSTAKTGNLPVDPGTVERWDDDLIWRDDLQRAGIRQNEIANQYNLTR
;
A
#
# COMPACT_ATOMS: atom_id res chain seq x y z
N MET A 1 -24.54 16.74 -1.01
CA MET A 1 -23.89 15.44 -0.81
C MET A 1 -22.39 15.66 -0.74
N ALA A 2 -21.68 14.96 0.08
CA ALA A 2 -20.24 15.23 0.23
C ALA A 2 -19.50 13.94 0.53
N VAL A 3 -18.63 13.52 -0.39
CA VAL A 3 -17.60 12.55 -0.08
C VAL A 3 -16.50 13.26 0.72
N THR A 4 -15.99 12.59 1.73
CA THR A 4 -14.87 13.05 2.57
C THR A 4 -13.80 11.98 2.66
N ILE A 5 -12.54 12.40 2.72
CA ILE A 5 -11.43 11.50 3.00
C ILE A 5 -11.43 11.21 4.50
N ARG A 6 -11.57 9.94 4.87
CA ARG A 6 -11.51 9.45 6.24
C ARG A 6 -10.09 9.08 6.64
N GLU A 7 -9.40 8.43 5.72
CA GLU A 7 -8.00 8.04 5.85
C GLU A 7 -7.30 8.32 4.53
N GLN A 8 -6.10 8.85 4.56
CA GLN A 8 -5.29 9.10 3.38
C GLN A 8 -3.88 8.54 3.60
N PRO A 9 -3.18 8.18 2.50
CA PRO A 9 -1.78 7.82 2.56
C PRO A 9 -0.94 8.93 3.19
N HIS A 10 0.16 8.55 3.74
CA HIS A 10 1.16 9.51 4.20
C HIS A 10 1.67 10.35 3.00
N PRO A 11 2.07 11.62 3.20
CA PRO A 11 2.64 12.46 2.13
C PRO A 11 3.84 11.83 1.40
N LEU A 12 4.57 10.93 2.05
CA LEU A 12 5.51 9.99 1.43
C LEU A 12 5.16 8.60 1.90
N ASP A 13 4.82 7.71 0.98
CA ASP A 13 4.48 6.32 1.29
C ASP A 13 5.16 5.34 0.34
N PHE A 14 5.07 4.04 0.62
CA PHE A 14 5.75 2.99 -0.12
C PHE A 14 4.75 1.96 -0.63
N THR A 15 4.91 1.54 -1.88
CA THR A 15 3.99 0.57 -2.51
C THR A 15 3.90 -0.75 -1.73
N GLY A 16 5.00 -1.18 -1.10
CA GLY A 16 5.05 -2.41 -0.32
C GLY A 16 4.26 -2.38 0.97
N ASN A 17 3.92 -1.18 1.47
CA ASN A 17 3.12 -0.98 2.68
C ASN A 17 1.61 -0.99 2.40
N ARG A 18 1.21 -1.13 1.13
CA ARG A 18 -0.18 -1.15 0.67
C ARG A 18 -0.99 0.07 1.13
N PRO A 19 -0.49 1.29 0.90
CA PRO A 19 -1.22 2.49 1.27
C PRO A 19 -2.54 2.59 0.51
N ARG A 20 -3.53 3.26 1.13
CA ARG A 20 -4.87 3.38 0.57
C ARG A 20 -5.51 4.71 0.97
N PHE A 21 -6.53 5.09 0.22
CA PHE A 21 -7.53 6.06 0.68
C PHE A 21 -8.75 5.31 1.22
N LEU A 22 -9.30 5.83 2.30
CA LEU A 22 -10.61 5.45 2.79
C LEU A 22 -11.55 6.65 2.65
N LEU A 23 -12.53 6.53 1.77
CA LEU A 23 -13.45 7.59 1.41
C LEU A 23 -14.82 7.31 2.05
N LYS A 24 -15.38 8.28 2.74
CA LYS A 24 -16.71 8.17 3.34
C LYS A 24 -17.71 8.90 2.47
N GLY A 25 -18.71 8.16 2.02
CA GLY A 25 -19.85 8.71 1.29
C GLY A 25 -21.00 9.11 2.20
N THR A 26 -22.00 9.73 1.61
CA THR A 26 -23.27 10.05 2.27
C THR A 26 -24.44 9.58 1.38
N PRO A 27 -24.69 8.25 1.31
CA PRO A 27 -25.67 7.69 0.41
C PRO A 27 -27.11 8.00 0.80
N VAL A 28 -27.31 8.56 1.99
CA VAL A 28 -28.64 8.80 2.56
C VAL A 28 -29.19 10.14 2.09
N ALA A 29 -30.26 10.10 1.29
CA ALA A 29 -31.03 11.29 0.87
C ALA A 29 -31.92 11.80 2.01
N THR A 30 -32.57 10.87 2.69
CA THR A 30 -33.40 11.17 3.86
C THR A 30 -32.99 10.25 5.00
N ALA A 31 -32.65 10.84 6.12
CA ALA A 31 -32.08 10.12 7.26
C ALA A 31 -33.06 9.16 7.94
N GLY A 32 -34.24 9.00 7.51
CA GLY A 32 -35.18 8.09 8.14
C GLY A 32 -35.27 8.22 9.65
N SER A 33 -36.35 7.78 10.23
CA SER A 33 -36.49 7.60 11.67
C SER A 33 -37.18 6.27 11.98
N LYS A 34 -36.86 5.72 13.14
CA LYS A 34 -37.56 4.54 13.65
C LYS A 34 -38.88 4.99 14.27
N SER A 35 -39.94 4.19 14.12
CA SER A 35 -41.18 4.45 14.84
C SER A 35 -40.95 4.20 16.33
N ARG A 36 -41.66 4.99 17.12
CA ARG A 36 -41.67 4.85 18.58
C ARG A 36 -43.09 4.99 19.10
N SER A 37 -43.48 4.10 19.99
CA SER A 37 -44.75 4.21 20.69
C SER A 37 -44.55 3.81 22.15
N ALA A 38 -45.22 4.51 23.07
CA ALA A 38 -45.16 4.19 24.48
C ALA A 38 -46.60 4.15 25.05
N TRP A 39 -46.90 3.08 25.73
CA TRP A 39 -48.20 2.76 26.30
C TRP A 39 -48.10 2.38 27.75
N ARG A 40 -48.83 3.04 28.62
CA ARG A 40 -48.92 2.67 30.04
C ARG A 40 -50.13 1.78 30.27
N VAL A 41 -49.92 0.62 30.82
CA VAL A 41 -50.96 -0.31 31.20
C VAL A 41 -51.23 -0.15 32.69
N THR A 42 -52.22 0.70 33.07
CA THR A 42 -52.53 0.94 34.47
C THR A 42 -53.30 -0.20 35.12
N ALA A 43 -54.06 -0.95 34.32
CA ALA A 43 -54.67 -2.21 34.72
C ALA A 43 -54.94 -3.04 33.46
N LEU A 44 -55.03 -4.36 33.60
CA LEU A 44 -55.41 -5.22 32.48
C LEU A 44 -56.90 -5.00 32.14
N PRO A 45 -57.24 -5.01 30.81
CA PRO A 45 -58.62 -5.02 30.38
C PRO A 45 -59.33 -6.29 30.85
N SER A 46 -60.66 -6.26 30.80
CA SER A 46 -61.49 -7.34 31.37
C SER A 46 -61.43 -8.66 30.59
N SER A 47 -61.05 -8.63 29.33
CA SER A 47 -61.07 -9.83 28.49
C SER A 47 -59.87 -9.99 27.53
N VAL A 48 -59.49 -8.95 26.78
CA VAL A 48 -58.46 -9.02 25.73
C VAL A 48 -57.60 -7.77 25.77
N LEU A 49 -56.28 -7.97 25.66
CA LEU A 49 -55.28 -6.94 25.34
C LEU A 49 -54.82 -7.16 23.90
N THR A 50 -55.00 -6.17 23.05
CA THR A 50 -54.63 -6.24 21.64
C THR A 50 -53.39 -5.39 21.39
N VAL A 51 -52.39 -5.97 20.71
CA VAL A 51 -51.20 -5.28 20.22
C VAL A 51 -51.20 -5.34 18.70
N GLY A 52 -51.27 -4.18 18.04
CA GLY A 52 -51.36 -4.05 16.58
C GLY A 52 -50.17 -3.29 16.01
N PHE A 53 -49.65 -3.73 14.88
CA PHE A 53 -48.67 -3.03 14.06
C PHE A 53 -48.77 -3.48 12.60
N GLY A 54 -48.91 -2.56 11.68
CA GLY A 54 -49.23 -2.87 10.29
C GLY A 54 -50.49 -3.73 10.15
N ASP A 55 -50.37 -4.74 9.34
CA ASP A 55 -51.45 -5.74 9.16
C ASP A 55 -51.47 -6.83 10.27
N THR A 56 -50.56 -6.76 11.23
CA THR A 56 -50.45 -7.74 12.29
C THR A 56 -51.20 -7.29 13.52
N VAL A 57 -52.13 -8.14 13.98
CA VAL A 57 -52.89 -7.96 15.22
C VAL A 57 -52.67 -9.17 16.10
N LEU A 58 -52.24 -8.95 17.33
CA LEU A 58 -52.01 -9.99 18.33
C LEU A 58 -52.97 -9.76 19.50
N ASP A 59 -53.86 -10.71 19.73
CA ASP A 59 -54.85 -10.69 20.81
C ASP A 59 -54.39 -11.58 21.96
N PHE A 60 -54.19 -10.99 23.11
CA PHE A 60 -53.81 -11.69 24.35
C PHE A 60 -55.03 -11.78 25.29
N GLN A 61 -55.58 -12.99 25.44
CA GLN A 61 -56.72 -13.18 26.33
C GLN A 61 -56.33 -13.08 27.82
N ILE A 62 -57.05 -12.27 28.54
CA ILE A 62 -56.85 -12.12 29.98
C ILE A 62 -57.58 -13.25 30.71
N THR A 63 -56.83 -14.06 31.42
CA THR A 63 -57.35 -15.29 32.09
C THR A 63 -56.80 -15.44 33.48
N SER A 64 -57.27 -16.43 34.21
CA SER A 64 -56.67 -16.79 35.50
C SER A 64 -55.21 -17.26 35.33
N PRO A 65 -54.35 -17.11 36.31
CA PRO A 65 -52.96 -17.51 36.22
C PRO A 65 -52.76 -18.99 35.83
N TYR A 66 -53.68 -19.86 36.27
CA TYR A 66 -53.64 -21.26 35.89
C TYR A 66 -53.90 -21.49 34.39
N GLN A 67 -54.83 -20.74 33.81
CA GLN A 67 -55.17 -20.85 32.38
C GLN A 67 -54.18 -20.17 31.44
N ALA A 68 -53.40 -19.19 31.92
CA ALA A 68 -52.38 -18.49 31.17
C ALA A 68 -51.04 -19.25 31.12
N ARG A 69 -50.86 -20.21 32.00
CA ARG A 69 -49.60 -20.97 32.10
C ARG A 69 -49.27 -21.66 30.78
N ASP A 70 -48.06 -21.49 30.34
CA ASP A 70 -47.50 -22.09 29.10
C ASP A 70 -48.26 -21.76 27.80
N ARG A 71 -49.06 -20.68 27.77
CA ARG A 71 -49.83 -20.22 26.63
C ARG A 71 -49.33 -18.82 26.21
N ALA A 72 -48.81 -18.67 24.98
CA ALA A 72 -48.27 -17.41 24.45
C ALA A 72 -49.35 -16.38 24.18
N ASP A 73 -50.58 -16.83 23.89
CA ASP A 73 -51.76 -16.04 23.55
C ASP A 73 -52.59 -15.59 24.78
N ARG A 74 -52.07 -15.80 26.01
CA ARG A 74 -52.81 -15.50 27.24
C ARG A 74 -51.92 -14.77 28.24
N ILE A 75 -52.52 -13.76 28.90
CA ILE A 75 -51.93 -12.98 29.98
C ILE A 75 -52.67 -13.32 31.27
N ALA A 76 -51.93 -13.62 32.32
CA ALA A 76 -52.51 -13.84 33.66
C ALA A 76 -52.94 -12.52 34.31
N GLY A 77 -54.17 -12.45 34.73
CA GLY A 77 -54.71 -11.32 35.47
C GLY A 77 -54.21 -11.32 36.90
N TYR A 78 -53.18 -10.55 37.20
CA TYR A 78 -52.67 -10.34 38.54
C TYR A 78 -53.03 -8.97 39.06
N ASN A 79 -53.38 -8.90 40.34
CA ASN A 79 -53.60 -7.63 41.05
C ASN A 79 -52.24 -7.05 41.59
N ASP A 80 -51.20 -7.85 41.59
CA ASP A 80 -49.87 -7.46 42.02
C ASP A 80 -49.07 -6.93 40.82
N THR A 81 -48.58 -5.69 40.95
CA THR A 81 -47.85 -4.99 39.89
C THR A 81 -46.58 -5.71 39.49
N SER A 82 -45.88 -6.35 40.44
CA SER A 82 -44.62 -7.05 40.13
C SER A 82 -44.87 -8.33 39.34
N MET A 83 -45.93 -9.03 39.64
CA MET A 83 -46.36 -10.22 38.89
C MET A 83 -46.88 -9.85 37.51
N LEU A 84 -47.67 -8.76 37.42
CA LEU A 84 -48.14 -8.24 36.15
C LEU A 84 -47.00 -7.78 35.27
N LYS A 85 -46.00 -7.13 35.83
CA LYS A 85 -44.79 -6.75 35.07
C LYS A 85 -44.09 -7.94 34.47
N LYS A 86 -43.87 -9.02 35.23
CA LYS A 86 -43.26 -10.26 34.72
C LYS A 86 -44.06 -10.87 33.58
N GLU A 87 -45.37 -10.87 33.72
CA GLU A 87 -46.27 -11.41 32.70
C GLU A 87 -46.21 -10.58 31.39
N LEU A 88 -46.30 -9.24 31.49
CA LEU A 88 -46.17 -8.35 30.33
C LEU A 88 -44.78 -8.48 29.70
N GLN A 89 -43.73 -8.63 30.49
CA GLN A 89 -42.38 -8.84 29.98
C GLN A 89 -42.32 -10.14 29.13
N SER A 90 -42.77 -11.25 29.67
CA SER A 90 -42.65 -12.53 28.98
C SER A 90 -43.62 -12.69 27.80
N LYS A 91 -44.81 -12.11 27.88
CA LYS A 91 -45.88 -12.30 26.89
C LYS A 91 -45.87 -11.24 25.79
N ILE A 92 -45.44 -10.00 26.07
CA ILE A 92 -45.42 -8.90 25.11
C ILE A 92 -43.99 -8.54 24.71
N ALA A 93 -43.13 -8.17 25.68
CA ALA A 93 -41.79 -7.68 25.34
C ALA A 93 -40.91 -8.76 24.71
N GLU A 94 -41.04 -10.01 25.18
CA GLU A 94 -40.29 -11.17 24.66
C GLU A 94 -41.08 -11.98 23.61
N HIS A 95 -42.27 -11.52 23.21
CA HIS A 95 -43.08 -12.22 22.21
C HIS A 95 -42.34 -12.32 20.88
N TYR A 96 -42.22 -13.53 20.31
CA TYR A 96 -41.43 -13.78 19.11
C TYR A 96 -41.79 -12.85 17.93
N THR A 97 -43.07 -12.66 17.65
CA THR A 97 -43.53 -11.81 16.52
C THR A 97 -43.21 -10.33 16.80
N ILE A 98 -43.40 -9.84 18.04
CA ILE A 98 -43.15 -8.45 18.40
C ILE A 98 -41.64 -8.19 18.42
N SER A 99 -40.85 -9.02 19.10
CA SER A 99 -39.42 -8.88 19.27
C SER A 99 -38.64 -9.00 17.96
N ARG A 100 -39.23 -9.56 16.93
CA ARG A 100 -38.64 -9.59 15.57
C ARG A 100 -38.61 -8.20 14.94
N HIS A 101 -39.61 -7.37 15.18
CA HIS A 101 -39.79 -6.08 14.55
C HIS A 101 -39.48 -4.88 15.45
N TYR A 102 -39.59 -5.07 16.75
CA TYR A 102 -39.41 -4.00 17.75
C TYR A 102 -38.48 -4.43 18.89
N ASP A 103 -37.72 -3.45 19.37
CA ASP A 103 -37.09 -3.51 20.68
C ASP A 103 -38.11 -2.99 21.70
N VAL A 104 -38.53 -3.84 22.64
CA VAL A 104 -39.53 -3.49 23.63
C VAL A 104 -38.93 -3.38 25.01
N THR A 105 -39.17 -2.28 25.66
CA THR A 105 -38.77 -2.06 27.05
C THR A 105 -40.00 -1.86 27.95
N LEU A 106 -39.95 -2.44 29.13
CA LEU A 106 -41.01 -2.32 30.12
C LEU A 106 -40.48 -1.64 31.38
N ALA A 107 -41.00 -0.46 31.67
CA ALA A 107 -40.65 0.30 32.88
C ALA A 107 -41.38 -0.20 34.13
N ASP A 108 -40.98 0.29 35.31
CA ASP A 108 -41.56 -0.10 36.59
C ASP A 108 -43.02 0.37 36.77
N ASP A 109 -43.41 1.44 36.10
CA ASP A 109 -44.76 1.97 36.05
C ASP A 109 -45.66 1.27 35.00
N LEU A 110 -45.24 0.11 34.51
CA LEU A 110 -45.90 -0.67 33.47
C LEU A 110 -46.02 0.05 32.11
N THR A 111 -45.09 0.96 31.84
CA THR A 111 -45.00 1.59 30.51
C THR A 111 -44.22 0.67 29.55
N LEU A 112 -44.91 0.21 28.51
CA LEU A 112 -44.37 -0.51 27.38
C LEU A 112 -43.90 0.50 26.32
N THR A 113 -42.60 0.52 25.99
CA THR A 113 -42.05 1.34 24.93
C THR A 113 -41.58 0.43 23.81
N PHE A 114 -42.11 0.64 22.62
CA PHE A 114 -41.78 -0.08 21.38
C PHE A 114 -40.94 0.84 20.48
N LEU A 115 -39.76 0.40 20.09
CA LEU A 115 -38.89 1.07 19.14
C LEU A 115 -38.70 0.14 17.94
N SER A 116 -39.11 0.55 16.74
CA SER A 116 -38.92 -0.29 15.57
C SER A 116 -37.44 -0.60 15.30
N LYS A 117 -37.14 -1.79 14.83
CA LYS A 117 -35.77 -2.15 14.42
C LYS A 117 -35.39 -1.53 13.08
N GLU A 118 -36.38 -1.30 12.23
CA GLU A 118 -36.21 -0.74 10.90
C GLU A 118 -36.65 0.73 10.82
N TYR A 119 -36.05 1.48 9.90
CA TYR A 119 -36.48 2.84 9.56
C TYR A 119 -37.81 2.78 8.79
N GLY A 120 -38.71 3.73 9.06
CA GLY A 120 -40.02 3.75 8.47
C GLY A 120 -40.98 2.68 9.01
N GLY A 121 -40.57 2.00 10.10
CA GLY A 121 -41.42 1.02 10.76
C GLY A 121 -42.73 1.63 11.22
N GLU A 122 -43.74 0.82 11.28
CA GLU A 122 -45.07 1.24 11.71
C GLU A 122 -45.11 1.44 13.21
N VAL A 123 -46.10 2.25 13.67
CA VAL A 123 -46.32 2.46 15.10
C VAL A 123 -47.07 1.27 15.70
N VAL A 124 -46.75 0.94 16.93
CA VAL A 124 -47.47 -0.07 17.70
C VAL A 124 -48.67 0.58 18.38
N THR A 125 -49.83 -0.02 18.22
CA THR A 125 -51.03 0.31 18.98
C THR A 125 -51.27 -0.75 20.07
N VAL A 126 -51.67 -0.32 21.24
CA VAL A 126 -52.10 -1.20 22.33
C VAL A 126 -53.49 -0.81 22.73
N ASP A 127 -54.42 -1.76 22.64
CA ASP A 127 -55.82 -1.53 22.94
C ASP A 127 -56.37 -2.58 23.92
N GLY A 128 -57.40 -2.22 24.62
CA GLY A 128 -58.08 -3.11 25.56
C GLY A 128 -59.58 -2.98 25.49
N ASN A 129 -60.25 -4.11 25.38
CA ASN A 129 -61.69 -4.14 25.24
C ASN A 129 -62.37 -3.53 26.50
N GLY A 130 -62.80 -2.25 26.40
CA GLY A 130 -63.80 -1.66 27.24
C GLY A 130 -63.37 -0.89 28.48
N SER A 131 -62.10 -0.47 28.66
CA SER A 131 -61.75 0.33 29.83
C SER A 131 -60.58 1.30 29.58
N GLY A 132 -60.62 2.51 30.16
CA GLY A 132 -59.55 3.50 30.16
C GLY A 132 -58.28 3.11 30.92
N ASN A 133 -57.93 1.86 30.92
CA ASN A 133 -56.76 1.29 31.66
C ASN A 133 -55.48 1.24 30.83
N ILE A 134 -55.54 1.67 29.57
CA ILE A 134 -54.38 1.78 28.69
C ILE A 134 -54.29 3.22 28.23
N GLU A 135 -53.15 3.84 28.57
CA GLU A 135 -52.86 5.23 28.27
C GLU A 135 -51.77 5.30 27.19
N GLN A 136 -52.03 5.95 26.08
CA GLN A 136 -51.04 6.27 25.09
C GLN A 136 -50.20 7.47 25.60
N LEU A 137 -48.89 7.26 25.80
CA LEU A 137 -47.98 8.30 26.23
C LEU A 137 -47.25 8.96 25.08
N GLU A 138 -46.85 8.16 24.07
CA GLU A 138 -46.09 8.62 22.91
C GLU A 138 -46.46 7.80 21.68
N GLN A 139 -46.53 8.47 20.53
CA GLN A 139 -46.63 7.79 19.24
C GLN A 139 -45.97 8.65 18.16
N ALA A 140 -44.87 8.14 17.60
CA ALA A 140 -44.15 8.77 16.52
C ALA A 140 -43.97 7.76 15.38
N ALA A 141 -44.49 8.11 14.22
CA ALA A 141 -44.29 7.28 13.02
C ALA A 141 -42.87 7.28 12.55
N GLY A 142 -42.40 6.14 12.09
CA GLY A 142 -41.12 6.04 11.45
C GLY A 142 -41.14 6.70 10.06
N VAL A 143 -40.00 7.17 9.63
CA VAL A 143 -39.76 7.67 8.29
C VAL A 143 -38.80 6.73 7.59
N ALA A 144 -39.14 6.27 6.40
CA ALA A 144 -38.28 5.39 5.62
C ALA A 144 -36.96 6.09 5.31
N ARG A 145 -35.86 5.38 5.48
CA ARG A 145 -34.56 5.84 5.00
C ARG A 145 -34.56 5.78 3.48
N VAL A 146 -34.36 6.92 2.85
CA VAL A 146 -34.26 7.00 1.39
C VAL A 146 -32.78 7.12 1.03
N LEU A 147 -32.30 6.24 0.19
CA LEU A 147 -30.95 6.29 -0.36
C LEU A 147 -30.97 7.01 -1.71
N HIS A 148 -29.89 7.69 -2.03
CA HIS A 148 -29.69 8.20 -3.39
C HIS A 148 -29.53 7.02 -4.36
N PRO A 149 -30.26 7.01 -5.49
CA PRO A 149 -30.14 5.92 -6.47
C PRO A 149 -28.73 5.88 -7.05
N ASN A 150 -28.20 4.67 -7.25
CA ASN A 150 -26.87 4.41 -7.83
C ASN A 150 -25.75 5.21 -7.18
N TYR A 151 -25.81 5.37 -5.85
CA TYR A 151 -24.81 6.13 -5.13
C TYR A 151 -23.45 5.40 -5.11
N GLY A 152 -22.39 6.13 -5.43
CA GLY A 152 -21.02 5.67 -5.38
C GLY A 152 -20.04 6.82 -5.17
N VAL A 153 -18.77 6.51 -5.14
CA VAL A 153 -17.68 7.49 -5.07
C VAL A 153 -16.91 7.46 -6.38
N PHE A 154 -16.88 8.60 -7.07
CA PHE A 154 -15.98 8.82 -8.19
C PHE A 154 -14.57 9.03 -7.67
N ALA A 155 -13.59 8.39 -8.32
CA ALA A 155 -12.18 8.54 -8.01
C ALA A 155 -11.34 8.48 -9.28
N ARG A 156 -10.32 9.35 -9.36
CA ARG A 156 -9.32 9.38 -10.42
C ARG A 156 -8.02 9.93 -9.84
N PHE A 157 -6.88 9.33 -10.19
CA PHE A 157 -5.59 9.90 -9.84
C PHE A 157 -5.03 10.74 -10.99
N GLU A 158 -4.46 11.86 -10.63
CA GLU A 158 -3.49 12.58 -11.43
C GLU A 158 -2.10 12.14 -10.97
N VAL A 159 -1.30 11.61 -11.88
CA VAL A 159 0.01 11.03 -11.60
C VAL A 159 1.07 11.82 -12.33
N THR A 160 2.05 12.33 -11.61
CA THR A 160 3.20 13.04 -12.17
C THR A 160 4.45 12.18 -12.00
N ARG A 161 5.12 11.90 -13.10
CA ARG A 161 6.35 11.11 -13.14
C ARG A 161 7.38 11.74 -14.06
N TYR A 162 8.63 11.33 -13.92
CA TYR A 162 9.68 11.64 -14.87
C TYR A 162 9.82 10.51 -15.89
N SER A 163 9.88 10.84 -17.17
CA SER A 163 10.12 9.87 -18.24
C SER A 163 10.88 10.53 -19.37
N GLY A 164 11.98 9.93 -19.84
CA GLY A 164 12.79 10.44 -20.93
C GLY A 164 13.34 11.87 -20.69
N GLY A 165 13.66 12.22 -19.44
CA GLY A 165 14.16 13.56 -19.07
C GLY A 165 13.08 14.63 -18.94
N ALA A 166 11.80 14.29 -19.14
CA ALA A 166 10.68 15.23 -19.03
C ALA A 166 9.70 14.83 -17.93
N VAL A 167 9.02 15.84 -17.36
CA VAL A 167 7.90 15.61 -16.44
C VAL A 167 6.66 15.26 -17.26
N GLN A 168 6.03 14.16 -16.92
CA GLN A 168 4.75 13.72 -17.52
C GLN A 168 3.67 13.72 -16.46
N THR A 169 2.53 14.31 -16.78
CA THR A 169 1.32 14.23 -15.97
C THR A 169 0.31 13.37 -16.71
N LEU A 170 -0.14 12.32 -16.05
CA LEU A 170 -1.07 11.32 -16.57
C LEU A 170 -2.27 11.24 -15.64
N GLU A 171 -3.40 10.84 -16.18
CA GLU A 171 -4.60 10.54 -15.39
C GLU A 171 -4.89 9.05 -15.45
N THR A 172 -5.29 8.46 -14.33
CA THR A 172 -5.82 7.09 -14.34
C THR A 172 -7.21 7.08 -14.96
N PRO A 173 -7.70 5.92 -15.42
CA PRO A 173 -9.10 5.78 -15.77
C PRO A 173 -10.02 6.21 -14.61
N ASP A 174 -11.19 6.70 -14.97
CA ASP A 174 -12.25 7.02 -14.01
C ASP A 174 -12.74 5.75 -13.33
N MET A 175 -12.86 5.79 -12.02
CA MET A 175 -13.32 4.67 -11.20
C MET A 175 -14.57 5.08 -10.45
N ILE A 176 -15.53 4.17 -10.36
CA ILE A 176 -16.68 4.31 -9.47
C ILE A 176 -16.56 3.23 -8.39
N LEU A 177 -16.39 3.68 -7.16
CA LEU A 177 -16.23 2.82 -6.00
C LEU A 177 -17.58 2.64 -5.32
N HIS A 178 -17.89 1.41 -4.96
CA HIS A 178 -19.06 1.08 -4.16
C HIS A 178 -18.76 1.24 -2.68
N LEU A 179 -19.78 1.63 -1.93
CA LEU A 179 -19.67 1.74 -0.47
C LEU A 179 -19.92 0.39 0.19
N ASP A 180 -19.24 0.15 1.30
CA ASP A 180 -19.55 -0.94 2.21
C ASP A 180 -20.72 -0.60 3.16
N ALA A 181 -20.97 -1.47 4.14
CA ALA A 181 -22.06 -1.30 5.12
C ALA A 181 -21.87 -0.07 6.04
N ASP A 182 -20.64 0.42 6.17
CA ASP A 182 -20.28 1.58 6.99
C ASP A 182 -20.21 2.89 6.18
N ASP A 183 -20.72 2.88 4.96
CA ASP A 183 -20.66 3.97 3.99
C ASP A 183 -19.22 4.34 3.57
N LEU A 184 -18.29 3.37 3.58
CA LEU A 184 -16.89 3.55 3.23
C LEU A 184 -16.56 2.92 1.88
N ALA A 185 -15.68 3.55 1.13
CA ALA A 185 -15.06 3.02 -0.07
C ALA A 185 -13.54 3.00 0.08
N GLU A 186 -12.93 1.85 -0.15
CA GLU A 186 -11.47 1.69 -0.11
C GLU A 186 -10.88 1.83 -1.51
N LEU A 187 -9.81 2.61 -1.64
CA LEU A 187 -9.06 2.82 -2.86
C LEU A 187 -7.58 2.56 -2.61
N PRO A 188 -7.08 1.34 -2.92
CA PRO A 188 -5.68 1.00 -2.75
C PRO A 188 -4.81 1.71 -3.79
N LEU A 189 -3.59 2.12 -3.40
CA LEU A 189 -2.62 2.74 -4.31
C LEU A 189 -1.89 1.73 -5.21
N ASP A 190 -2.18 0.44 -5.09
CA ASP A 190 -1.59 -0.60 -5.93
C ASP A 190 -1.82 -0.36 -7.43
N ILE A 191 -2.93 0.29 -7.79
CA ILE A 191 -3.24 0.68 -9.16
C ILE A 191 -2.20 1.64 -9.75
N LEU A 192 -1.46 2.38 -8.92
CA LEU A 192 -0.42 3.30 -9.36
C LEU A 192 0.90 2.60 -9.71
N ARG A 193 1.04 1.31 -9.41
CA ARG A 193 2.29 0.56 -9.69
C ARG A 193 2.61 0.50 -11.18
N SER A 194 1.62 0.49 -12.04
CA SER A 194 1.80 0.49 -13.50
C SER A 194 2.31 1.83 -14.05
N TYR A 195 2.24 2.89 -13.26
CA TYR A 195 2.71 4.22 -13.66
C TYR A 195 4.19 4.48 -13.33
N PHE A 196 4.84 3.59 -12.58
CA PHE A 196 6.29 3.68 -12.42
C PHE A 196 6.98 3.40 -13.75
N THR A 197 7.94 4.24 -14.11
CA THR A 197 8.77 4.00 -15.29
C THR A 197 9.71 2.83 -15.06
N ALA A 198 10.17 2.22 -16.13
CA ALA A 198 11.30 1.28 -16.08
C ALA A 198 12.51 1.96 -15.41
N ALA A 199 13.32 1.16 -14.71
CA ALA A 199 14.49 1.70 -14.04
C ALA A 199 15.42 2.38 -15.05
N ASP A 200 15.70 3.66 -14.84
CA ASP A 200 16.76 4.36 -15.55
C ASP A 200 18.09 3.89 -14.96
N VAL A 201 18.71 2.96 -15.66
CA VAL A 201 19.94 2.34 -15.18
C VAL A 201 21.08 3.35 -15.27
N PRO A 202 21.79 3.62 -14.17
CA PRO A 202 22.90 4.54 -14.19
C PRO A 202 23.96 4.09 -15.21
N SER A 203 24.45 5.01 -16.02
CA SER A 203 25.61 4.75 -16.86
C SER A 203 26.89 4.73 -16.01
N LEU A 204 27.82 3.83 -16.31
CA LEU A 204 29.15 3.83 -15.70
C LEU A 204 29.94 5.10 -15.99
N ALA A 205 29.59 5.84 -17.04
CA ALA A 205 30.22 7.09 -17.47
C ALA A 205 29.60 8.35 -16.85
N GLU A 206 28.67 8.21 -15.88
CA GLU A 206 28.10 9.36 -15.21
C GLU A 206 29.16 10.16 -14.47
N THR A 207 29.15 11.46 -14.66
CA THR A 207 29.99 12.41 -13.94
C THR A 207 29.23 12.97 -12.74
N PHE A 208 29.94 13.64 -11.85
CA PHE A 208 29.33 14.28 -10.69
C PHE A 208 28.26 15.32 -11.13
N ALA A 209 27.02 15.01 -10.84
CA ALA A 209 25.85 15.87 -11.04
C ALA A 209 24.66 15.35 -10.23
N ALA A 210 23.61 16.17 -10.11
CA ALA A 210 22.32 15.74 -9.58
C ALA A 210 21.46 15.14 -10.70
N TYR A 211 21.21 13.86 -10.65
CA TYR A 211 20.32 13.17 -11.58
C TYR A 211 18.96 12.96 -10.92
N PRO A 212 17.87 13.60 -11.39
CA PRO A 212 16.54 13.33 -10.89
C PRO A 212 16.21 11.86 -11.05
N LEU A 213 15.66 11.24 -10.01
CA LEU A 213 15.28 9.84 -10.06
C LEU A 213 14.03 9.71 -10.93
N GLN A 214 14.12 8.90 -12.00
CA GLN A 214 13.05 8.76 -13.00
C GLN A 214 12.20 7.51 -12.78
N TYR A 215 12.69 6.58 -11.98
CA TYR A 215 12.00 5.34 -11.60
C TYR A 215 11.73 5.34 -10.09
N ALA A 216 11.11 4.34 -9.57
CA ALA A 216 10.91 4.13 -8.13
C ALA A 216 10.14 5.21 -7.38
N THR A 217 9.82 6.33 -8.00
CA THR A 217 9.01 7.39 -7.37
C THR A 217 8.04 8.02 -8.35
N LEU A 218 6.86 8.36 -7.86
CA LEU A 218 5.89 9.18 -8.57
C LEU A 218 5.16 10.09 -7.57
N LYS A 219 4.65 11.22 -8.05
CA LYS A 219 3.72 12.05 -7.29
C LYS A 219 2.31 11.75 -7.73
N PHE A 220 1.37 11.89 -6.83
CA PHE A 220 -0.02 11.66 -7.16
C PHE A 220 -0.94 12.59 -6.37
N ARG A 221 -2.10 12.85 -6.93
CA ARG A 221 -3.20 13.58 -6.32
C ARG A 221 -4.50 12.87 -6.65
N LEU A 222 -5.32 12.59 -5.65
CA LEU A 222 -6.63 12.02 -5.84
C LEU A 222 -7.65 13.10 -6.17
N THR A 223 -8.38 12.94 -7.27
CA THR A 223 -9.60 13.68 -7.58
C THR A 223 -10.78 12.77 -7.25
N TYR A 224 -11.72 13.26 -6.45
CA TYR A 224 -12.86 12.47 -5.98
C TYR A 224 -14.14 13.29 -5.88
N SER A 225 -15.28 12.61 -5.96
CA SER A 225 -16.59 13.20 -5.79
C SER A 225 -17.63 12.12 -5.45
N ASP A 226 -18.84 12.53 -5.14
CA ASP A 226 -20.00 11.63 -5.14
C ASP A 226 -20.53 11.41 -6.57
N VAL A 227 -21.11 10.24 -6.76
CA VAL A 227 -21.86 9.87 -7.97
C VAL A 227 -23.24 9.40 -7.54
N SER A 228 -24.28 9.91 -8.16
CA SER A 228 -25.64 9.47 -7.85
C SER A 228 -26.63 9.86 -8.97
N GLY A 229 -27.82 9.32 -8.89
CA GLY A 229 -28.92 9.59 -9.80
C GLY A 229 -29.35 8.36 -10.59
N GLU A 230 -30.52 8.40 -11.23
CA GLU A 230 -30.99 7.32 -12.12
C GLU A 230 -30.01 7.11 -13.27
N ILE A 231 -29.48 8.20 -13.82
CA ILE A 231 -28.32 8.25 -14.68
C ILE A 231 -27.19 8.79 -13.81
N PRO A 232 -26.16 7.98 -13.49
CA PRO A 232 -25.09 8.41 -12.60
C PRO A 232 -24.41 9.69 -13.08
N GLN A 233 -24.39 10.70 -12.25
CA GLN A 233 -23.72 11.97 -12.52
C GLN A 233 -22.69 12.25 -11.43
N VAL A 234 -21.49 12.69 -11.84
CA VAL A 234 -20.43 13.08 -10.93
C VAL A 234 -20.75 14.46 -10.35
N GLY A 235 -20.68 14.58 -9.05
CA GLY A 235 -20.87 15.83 -8.33
C GLY A 235 -19.67 16.79 -8.45
N VAL A 236 -19.53 17.68 -7.48
CA VAL A 236 -18.43 18.65 -7.47
C VAL A 236 -17.10 17.94 -7.16
N LEU A 237 -16.14 18.03 -8.08
CA LEU A 237 -14.83 17.44 -7.93
C LEU A 237 -14.05 18.11 -6.78
N LYS A 238 -13.43 17.27 -5.97
CA LYS A 238 -12.51 17.65 -4.90
C LYS A 238 -11.15 16.99 -5.13
N HIS A 239 -10.13 17.54 -4.53
CA HIS A 239 -8.76 17.04 -4.65
C HIS A 239 -8.16 16.77 -3.27
N SER A 240 -7.38 15.70 -3.17
CA SER A 240 -6.50 15.49 -2.03
C SER A 240 -5.28 16.42 -2.09
N GLN A 241 -4.49 16.44 -1.04
CA GLN A 241 -3.13 16.97 -1.11
C GLN A 241 -2.29 16.11 -2.06
N GLU A 242 -1.26 16.71 -2.66
CA GLU A 242 -0.26 15.98 -3.43
C GLU A 242 0.58 15.15 -2.48
N ALA A 243 0.87 13.92 -2.88
CA ALA A 243 1.70 12.99 -2.13
C ALA A 243 2.68 12.28 -3.07
N MET A 244 3.71 11.67 -2.49
CA MET A 244 4.73 10.92 -3.19
C MET A 244 4.62 9.44 -2.84
N LEU A 245 4.68 8.58 -3.85
CA LEU A 245 4.73 7.14 -3.70
C LEU A 245 6.08 6.63 -4.18
N SER A 246 6.75 5.83 -3.34
CA SER A 246 7.99 5.16 -3.69
C SER A 246 7.78 3.67 -3.92
N ALA A 247 8.48 3.10 -4.91
CA ALA A 247 8.42 1.68 -5.25
C ALA A 247 9.26 0.83 -4.29
N GLY A 248 9.03 0.98 -3.01
CA GLY A 248 9.77 0.30 -1.95
C GLY A 248 8.85 -0.24 -0.88
N ARG A 249 9.46 -0.66 0.23
CA ARG A 249 8.76 -1.15 1.41
C ARG A 249 9.54 -0.73 2.66
N LEU A 250 8.87 -0.19 3.64
CA LEU A 250 9.40 -0.10 4.99
C LEU A 250 9.43 -1.49 5.64
N ASP A 251 10.22 -1.65 6.68
CA ASP A 251 10.43 -2.93 7.36
C ASP A 251 9.12 -3.59 7.80
N ASP A 252 9.08 -4.93 7.75
CA ASP A 252 7.90 -5.73 8.11
C ASP A 252 7.42 -5.56 9.54
N THR A 253 8.32 -5.15 10.44
CA THR A 253 8.00 -4.91 11.85
C THR A 253 7.15 -3.66 12.07
N HIS A 254 7.06 -2.78 11.06
CA HIS A 254 6.45 -1.47 11.17
C HIS A 254 5.43 -1.24 10.04
N GLN A 255 4.44 -2.11 9.93
CA GLN A 255 3.40 -2.03 8.89
C GLN A 255 2.54 -0.75 8.95
N THR A 256 2.60 -0.02 10.05
CA THR A 256 1.84 1.22 10.30
C THR A 256 2.72 2.46 10.36
N LEU A 257 3.99 2.36 9.95
CA LEU A 257 4.91 3.48 10.04
C LEU A 257 4.43 4.67 9.19
N ASN A 258 4.19 5.76 9.88
CA ASN A 258 4.15 7.07 9.26
C ASN A 258 5.58 7.60 9.05
N LEU A 259 5.74 8.73 8.35
CA LEU A 259 7.06 9.31 8.10
C LEU A 259 7.81 9.64 9.40
N ALA A 260 7.10 10.03 10.47
CA ALA A 260 7.72 10.34 11.76
C ALA A 260 8.34 9.11 12.39
N ASP A 261 7.67 7.96 12.31
CA ASP A 261 8.21 6.68 12.80
C ASP A 261 9.41 6.25 11.97
N TRP A 262 9.35 6.37 10.64
CA TRP A 262 10.48 6.11 9.76
C TRP A 262 11.67 7.03 10.07
N GLU A 263 11.43 8.32 10.33
CA GLU A 263 12.48 9.26 10.76
C GLU A 263 13.10 8.84 12.11
N THR A 264 12.30 8.26 13.00
CA THR A 264 12.78 7.75 14.29
C THR A 264 13.61 6.50 14.12
N ASP A 265 13.16 5.55 13.30
CA ASP A 265 13.85 4.27 13.07
C ASP A 265 15.15 4.42 12.28
N MET A 266 15.14 5.27 11.26
CA MET A 266 16.36 5.62 10.53
C MET A 266 17.31 6.47 11.37
N GLY A 267 16.82 7.00 12.50
CA GLY A 267 17.54 7.85 13.41
C GLY A 267 17.95 9.19 12.81
N ALA A 268 18.69 9.97 13.60
CA ALA A 268 19.26 11.24 13.15
C ALA A 268 20.20 11.08 11.93
N ALA A 269 20.63 9.86 11.64
CA ALA A 269 21.50 9.53 10.53
C ALA A 269 20.84 9.66 9.14
N ALA A 270 19.51 9.55 9.04
CA ALA A 270 18.79 9.75 7.78
C ALA A 270 18.52 11.22 7.48
N LYS A 271 18.64 12.09 8.46
CA LYS A 271 18.54 13.54 8.36
C LYS A 271 19.93 14.16 8.22
N LEU A 272 20.09 15.14 7.33
CA LEU A 272 21.24 16.02 7.40
C LEU A 272 21.20 16.89 8.67
N SER A 273 20.00 17.25 9.12
CA SER A 273 19.66 17.75 10.45
C SER A 273 18.15 17.75 10.67
N GLU A 274 17.73 18.00 11.92
CA GLU A 274 16.31 18.23 12.25
C GLU A 274 15.72 19.50 11.56
N TYR A 275 16.56 20.42 11.10
CA TYR A 275 16.17 21.63 10.41
C TYR A 275 16.26 21.54 8.89
N THR A 276 16.79 20.44 8.33
CA THR A 276 16.80 20.20 6.89
C THR A 276 15.74 19.22 6.50
N ASP A 277 15.12 19.50 5.37
CA ASP A 277 14.14 18.62 4.75
C ASP A 277 14.81 17.55 3.88
N ILE A 278 16.15 17.48 3.88
CA ILE A 278 16.92 16.60 3.01
C ILE A 278 17.27 15.32 3.76
N ARG A 279 17.03 14.19 3.10
CA ARG A 279 17.25 12.85 3.60
C ARG A 279 18.17 12.06 2.69
N ASP A 280 19.02 11.23 3.25
CA ASP A 280 19.69 10.17 2.53
C ASP A 280 18.87 8.88 2.69
N PHE A 281 18.33 8.40 1.58
CA PHE A 281 17.50 7.19 1.55
C PHE A 281 18.32 5.90 1.63
N ALA A 282 19.59 5.95 1.24
CA ALA A 282 20.36 4.73 1.10
C ALA A 282 21.21 4.43 2.33
N SER A 283 21.74 5.47 3.00
CA SER A 283 22.80 5.25 3.95
C SER A 283 22.85 6.31 5.04
N PRO A 284 23.16 5.90 6.27
CA PRO A 284 23.47 6.84 7.35
C PRO A 284 24.74 7.64 7.05
N THR A 285 24.87 8.80 7.70
CA THR A 285 26.11 9.59 7.70
C THR A 285 27.23 8.84 8.43
N GLY A 286 28.49 9.13 8.06
CA GLY A 286 29.67 8.55 8.69
C GLY A 286 30.01 7.11 8.26
N LEU A 287 29.30 6.59 7.25
CA LEU A 287 29.54 5.24 6.76
C LEU A 287 30.90 5.13 6.04
N THR A 288 31.61 4.05 6.31
CA THR A 288 32.81 3.66 5.57
C THR A 288 32.51 2.47 4.67
N VAL A 289 32.77 2.61 3.37
CA VAL A 289 32.50 1.61 2.33
C VAL A 289 33.83 1.17 1.70
N ARG A 290 34.05 -0.13 1.56
CA ARG A 290 35.14 -0.65 0.73
C ARG A 290 34.73 -0.64 -0.72
N SER A 291 35.60 -0.13 -1.58
CA SER A 291 35.29 0.08 -3.00
C SER A 291 36.58 -0.08 -3.83
N TYR A 292 36.45 0.02 -5.14
CA TYR A 292 37.57 0.22 -6.06
C TYR A 292 37.22 1.35 -7.04
N ALA A 293 38.21 1.89 -7.71
CA ALA A 293 38.08 3.17 -8.43
C ALA A 293 36.92 3.22 -9.44
N GLU A 294 36.72 2.10 -10.14
CA GLU A 294 35.73 1.99 -11.22
C GLU A 294 34.33 1.58 -10.72
N LEU A 295 34.22 1.11 -9.45
CA LEU A 295 32.94 0.65 -8.94
C LEU A 295 31.96 1.83 -8.81
N PRO A 296 30.82 1.79 -9.50
CA PRO A 296 29.82 2.83 -9.36
C PRO A 296 29.34 2.93 -7.93
N GLN A 297 29.25 4.14 -7.43
CA GLN A 297 28.74 4.43 -6.08
C GLN A 297 27.77 5.60 -6.17
N TYR A 298 26.69 5.54 -5.41
CA TYR A 298 25.64 6.56 -5.46
C TYR A 298 25.21 6.96 -4.06
N ALA A 299 24.80 8.23 -3.92
CA ALA A 299 23.97 8.69 -2.81
C ALA A 299 22.62 9.19 -3.35
N TYR A 300 21.62 9.11 -2.51
CA TYR A 300 20.25 9.51 -2.85
C TYR A 300 19.77 10.52 -1.83
N PHE A 301 19.44 11.72 -2.28
CA PHE A 301 18.94 12.78 -1.44
C PHE A 301 17.49 13.12 -1.80
N LEU A 302 16.62 13.14 -0.79
CA LEU A 302 15.26 13.61 -0.88
C LEU A 302 15.12 14.96 -0.18
N LEU A 303 14.55 15.94 -0.85
CA LEU A 303 13.99 17.11 -0.20
C LEU A 303 12.50 16.85 0.01
N PHE A 304 12.10 16.85 1.28
CA PHE A 304 10.73 16.55 1.66
C PHE A 304 10.24 17.54 2.72
N ASN A 305 9.47 18.53 2.28
CA ASN A 305 8.86 19.52 3.15
C ASN A 305 7.37 19.68 2.79
N ILE A 306 6.51 19.13 3.63
CA ILE A 306 5.05 19.14 3.44
C ILE A 306 4.41 20.53 3.56
N TYR A 307 5.14 21.49 4.15
CA TYR A 307 4.65 22.85 4.36
C TYR A 307 5.06 23.81 3.24
N GLN A 308 5.83 23.33 2.25
CA GLN A 308 6.30 24.14 1.14
C GLN A 308 5.82 23.54 -0.19
N ASP A 309 5.72 24.41 -1.19
CA ASP A 309 5.31 23.99 -2.52
C ASP A 309 6.36 23.09 -3.20
N THR A 310 5.95 22.45 -4.28
CA THR A 310 6.81 21.53 -5.04
C THR A 310 7.95 22.25 -5.78
N ALA A 311 7.88 23.57 -5.94
CA ALA A 311 8.93 24.38 -6.55
C ALA A 311 10.08 24.72 -5.59
N HIS A 312 9.89 24.46 -4.27
CA HIS A 312 10.92 24.70 -3.28
C HIS A 312 12.17 23.87 -3.53
N THR A 313 13.33 24.51 -3.49
CA THR A 313 14.64 23.88 -3.75
C THR A 313 15.63 24.12 -2.63
N ARG A 314 16.59 23.23 -2.48
CA ARG A 314 17.75 23.38 -1.60
C ARG A 314 19.03 23.06 -2.37
N SER A 315 20.07 23.81 -2.08
CA SER A 315 21.42 23.56 -2.61
C SER A 315 22.29 22.93 -1.54
N LEU A 316 22.97 21.86 -1.90
CA LEU A 316 23.93 21.15 -1.08
C LEU A 316 25.32 21.40 -1.62
N VAL A 317 26.23 21.83 -0.76
CA VAL A 317 27.65 21.97 -1.09
C VAL A 317 28.33 20.62 -0.95
N VAL A 318 29.09 20.22 -1.95
CA VAL A 318 29.79 18.93 -1.95
C VAL A 318 31.29 19.15 -2.02
N LYS A 319 32.01 18.54 -1.07
CA LYS A 319 33.46 18.51 -1.00
C LYS A 319 33.94 17.08 -0.88
N VAL A 320 35.16 16.84 -1.34
CA VAL A 320 35.80 15.52 -1.26
C VAL A 320 37.19 15.68 -0.68
N ASP A 321 37.42 15.06 0.46
CA ASP A 321 38.76 14.96 1.07
C ASP A 321 39.40 13.65 0.64
N VAL A 322 40.54 13.74 -0.05
CA VAL A 322 41.29 12.62 -0.59
C VAL A 322 42.54 12.36 0.21
N ARG A 323 42.79 11.10 0.55
CA ARG A 323 44.02 10.62 1.20
C ARG A 323 44.75 9.65 0.29
N LEU A 324 45.99 9.96 -0.02
CA LEU A 324 46.88 9.13 -0.83
C LEU A 324 47.56 8.06 0.00
N LYS A 325 48.10 7.03 -0.66
CA LYS A 325 48.83 5.94 -0.04
C LYS A 325 50.15 6.37 0.59
N ASP A 326 50.72 7.45 0.08
CA ASP A 326 51.94 8.08 0.64
C ASP A 326 51.68 8.97 1.88
N GLY A 327 50.40 9.13 2.25
CA GLY A 327 49.96 9.92 3.40
C GLY A 327 49.60 11.37 3.09
N HIS A 328 49.85 11.85 1.87
CA HIS A 328 49.38 13.19 1.46
C HIS A 328 47.86 13.26 1.41
N THR A 329 47.33 14.46 1.69
CA THR A 329 45.89 14.75 1.64
C THR A 329 45.63 16.00 0.81
N PHE A 330 44.53 16.03 0.09
CA PHE A 330 44.04 17.22 -0.59
C PHE A 330 42.50 17.19 -0.64
N SER A 331 41.89 18.36 -0.86
CA SER A 331 40.45 18.49 -0.95
C SER A 331 40.05 19.00 -2.34
N LEU A 332 38.92 18.45 -2.85
CA LEU A 332 38.28 18.89 -4.09
C LEU A 332 36.96 19.57 -3.73
N ASP A 333 36.71 20.72 -4.32
CA ASP A 333 35.41 21.41 -4.27
C ASP A 333 34.59 20.96 -5.49
N MET A 334 33.54 20.20 -5.26
CA MET A 334 32.66 19.68 -6.33
C MET A 334 31.54 20.66 -6.69
N GLY A 335 31.44 21.79 -5.96
CA GLY A 335 30.38 22.77 -6.17
C GLY A 335 29.08 22.40 -5.45
N THR A 336 27.96 22.64 -6.10
CA THR A 336 26.63 22.48 -5.48
C THR A 336 25.73 21.52 -6.26
N VAL A 337 24.94 20.76 -5.50
CA VAL A 337 23.86 19.92 -6.01
C VAL A 337 22.52 20.50 -5.55
N THR A 338 21.61 20.76 -6.47
CA THR A 338 20.28 21.30 -6.15
C THR A 338 19.25 20.17 -6.10
N VAL A 339 18.50 20.12 -5.01
CA VAL A 339 17.40 19.17 -4.80
C VAL A 339 16.10 19.93 -4.72
N GLN A 340 15.11 19.51 -5.45
CA GLN A 340 13.76 20.08 -5.47
C GLN A 340 12.84 19.30 -4.50
N ASN A 341 11.89 20.02 -3.88
CA ASN A 341 10.93 19.40 -2.97
C ASN A 341 10.13 18.28 -3.64
N PHE A 342 9.86 17.21 -2.91
CA PHE A 342 9.26 15.96 -3.39
C PHE A 342 10.02 15.28 -4.55
N ASN A 343 11.32 15.50 -4.66
CA ASN A 343 12.17 14.80 -5.62
C ASN A 343 13.31 14.10 -4.92
N ILE A 344 13.59 12.88 -5.37
CA ILE A 344 14.82 12.18 -5.05
C ILE A 344 15.82 12.46 -6.16
N VAL A 345 17.04 12.80 -5.80
CA VAL A 345 18.15 12.92 -6.74
C VAL A 345 19.21 11.87 -6.41
N ARG A 346 19.75 11.25 -7.45
CA ARG A 346 20.92 10.39 -7.40
C ARG A 346 22.16 11.24 -7.68
N VAL A 347 23.19 11.05 -6.87
CA VAL A 347 24.48 11.68 -7.04
C VAL A 347 25.55 10.61 -7.16
N PRO A 348 26.27 10.51 -8.29
CA PRO A 348 27.40 9.60 -8.46
C PRO A 348 28.56 9.99 -7.54
N LEU A 349 29.10 9.02 -6.83
CA LEU A 349 30.18 9.21 -5.83
C LEU A 349 31.40 8.32 -6.06
N SER A 350 31.50 7.60 -7.18
CA SER A 350 32.71 6.84 -7.51
C SER A 350 33.92 7.76 -7.72
N ALA A 351 35.13 7.27 -7.53
CA ALA A 351 36.34 8.06 -7.74
C ALA A 351 36.40 8.61 -9.18
N ALA A 352 35.97 7.82 -10.16
CA ALA A 352 35.89 8.24 -11.57
C ALA A 352 34.87 9.39 -11.77
N ALA A 353 33.67 9.25 -11.20
CA ALA A 353 32.60 10.27 -11.30
C ALA A 353 33.00 11.61 -10.67
N LEU A 354 33.74 11.56 -9.57
CA LEU A 354 34.26 12.72 -8.84
C LEU A 354 35.52 13.32 -9.50
N GLY A 355 36.06 12.70 -10.56
CA GLY A 355 37.25 13.17 -11.23
C GLY A 355 38.49 13.15 -10.34
N ILE A 356 38.59 12.23 -9.38
CA ILE A 356 39.74 12.10 -8.47
C ILE A 356 40.96 11.69 -9.30
N PRO A 357 41.99 12.51 -9.36
CA PRO A 357 43.17 12.21 -10.17
C PRO A 357 43.97 11.03 -9.56
N SER A 358 44.60 10.23 -10.40
CA SER A 358 45.44 9.12 -10.00
C SER A 358 44.79 8.19 -8.95
N ALA A 359 43.56 7.74 -9.24
CA ALA A 359 42.77 6.93 -8.31
C ALA A 359 43.53 5.66 -7.83
N GLU A 360 44.54 5.20 -8.57
CA GLU A 360 45.40 4.09 -8.20
C GLU A 360 46.28 4.39 -6.97
N ASP A 361 46.62 5.67 -6.75
CA ASP A 361 47.44 6.13 -5.63
C ASP A 361 46.61 6.52 -4.42
N VAL A 362 45.28 6.54 -4.55
CA VAL A 362 44.38 6.90 -3.49
C VAL A 362 44.22 5.74 -2.51
N LEU A 363 44.34 6.04 -1.22
CA LEU A 363 44.03 5.11 -0.13
C LEU A 363 42.53 5.18 0.21
N SER A 364 42.02 6.40 0.36
CA SER A 364 40.62 6.64 0.67
C SER A 364 40.20 8.06 0.28
N TYR A 365 38.92 8.25 0.10
CA TYR A 365 38.34 9.57 0.00
C TYR A 365 37.04 9.67 0.79
N THR A 366 36.79 10.87 1.34
CA THR A 366 35.55 11.15 2.09
C THR A 366 34.76 12.22 1.36
N VAL A 367 33.54 11.86 0.97
CA VAL A 367 32.57 12.80 0.42
C VAL A 367 31.85 13.47 1.57
N ILE A 368 31.82 14.80 1.54
CA ILE A 368 31.21 15.65 2.55
C ILE A 368 30.11 16.45 1.85
N VAL A 369 28.88 16.26 2.23
CA VAL A 369 27.72 17.00 1.70
C VAL A 369 27.21 17.88 2.82
N GLY A 370 27.19 19.18 2.59
CA GLY A 370 26.80 20.17 3.58
C GLY A 370 25.67 21.09 3.09
N ASN A 371 25.02 21.73 4.03
CA ASN A 371 24.07 22.81 3.74
C ASN A 371 24.60 24.15 4.23
N ASN A 372 23.88 25.22 3.95
CA ASN A 372 24.23 26.59 4.36
C ASN A 372 24.12 26.84 5.89
N LYS A 373 23.69 25.83 6.66
CA LYS A 373 23.61 25.88 8.14
C LYS A 373 24.77 25.19 8.84
N GLY A 374 25.76 24.69 8.08
CA GLY A 374 26.95 24.02 8.63
C GLY A 374 26.73 22.54 8.98
N GLU A 375 25.62 21.96 8.60
CA GLU A 375 25.34 20.54 8.80
C GLU A 375 25.95 19.72 7.68
N THR A 376 26.50 18.56 8.01
CA THR A 376 27.22 17.71 7.06
C THR A 376 26.77 16.26 7.12
N TRP A 377 26.64 15.66 5.94
CA TRP A 377 26.58 14.23 5.74
C TRP A 377 27.90 13.75 5.15
N THR A 378 28.43 12.63 5.62
CA THR A 378 29.72 12.13 5.17
C THR A 378 29.64 10.65 4.81
N ARG A 379 30.43 10.26 3.79
CA ARG A 379 30.69 8.86 3.45
C ARG A 379 32.13 8.70 3.02
N THR A 380 32.81 7.75 3.64
CA THR A 380 34.23 7.45 3.34
C THR A 380 34.29 6.20 2.48
N PHE A 381 35.06 6.28 1.41
CA PHE A 381 35.36 5.16 0.53
C PHE A 381 36.83 4.79 0.70
N VAL A 382 37.09 3.53 1.08
CA VAL A 382 38.45 2.97 1.13
C VAL A 382 38.66 2.22 -0.17
N LEU A 383 39.66 2.64 -0.96
CA LEU A 383 39.94 2.04 -2.25
C LEU A 383 40.85 0.82 -2.11
N GLU A 384 40.32 -0.29 -2.62
CA GLU A 384 41.05 -1.54 -2.72
C GLU A 384 41.34 -1.88 -4.19
N ARG A 385 42.19 -2.85 -4.44
CA ARG A 385 42.37 -3.36 -5.78
C ARG A 385 41.15 -4.16 -6.20
N LYS A 386 40.67 -3.93 -7.42
CA LYS A 386 39.57 -4.72 -7.99
C LYS A 386 39.93 -6.20 -8.00
N PRO A 387 39.10 -7.09 -7.38
CA PRO A 387 39.31 -8.53 -7.49
C PRO A 387 39.24 -8.99 -8.96
N TYR A 388 40.06 -9.97 -9.33
CA TYR A 388 40.14 -10.42 -10.72
C TYR A 388 38.83 -10.91 -11.31
N ASN A 389 38.01 -11.58 -10.49
CA ASN A 389 36.71 -12.12 -10.87
C ASN A 389 35.53 -11.30 -10.30
N ALA A 390 35.77 -10.05 -9.92
CA ALA A 390 34.71 -9.22 -9.37
C ALA A 390 33.54 -9.08 -10.34
N GLN A 391 32.35 -9.30 -9.82
CA GLN A 391 31.10 -9.01 -10.52
C GLN A 391 30.41 -7.84 -9.82
N GLU A 392 29.89 -6.95 -10.62
CA GLU A 392 29.28 -5.72 -10.17
C GLU A 392 27.77 -5.80 -10.39
N PHE A 393 27.02 -5.54 -9.32
CA PHE A 393 25.58 -5.58 -9.31
C PHE A 393 25.03 -4.21 -8.93
N LEU A 394 23.88 -3.86 -9.52
CA LEU A 394 22.99 -2.83 -9.00
C LEU A 394 21.75 -3.52 -8.47
N LEU A 395 21.60 -3.50 -7.17
CA LEU A 395 20.54 -4.20 -6.46
C LEU A 395 19.56 -3.20 -5.87
N GLN A 396 18.27 -3.49 -6.02
CA GLN A 396 17.23 -2.65 -5.48
C GLN A 396 17.10 -2.86 -3.97
N ASN A 397 17.32 -1.79 -3.20
CA ASN A 397 17.11 -1.79 -1.77
C ASN A 397 15.61 -1.74 -1.41
N ARG A 398 15.30 -1.84 -0.12
CA ARG A 398 13.93 -1.80 0.40
C ARG A 398 13.17 -0.51 0.11
N TYR A 399 13.87 0.58 -0.20
CA TYR A 399 13.25 1.87 -0.57
C TYR A 399 13.00 2.00 -2.08
N GLY A 400 13.35 0.98 -2.85
CA GLY A 400 13.18 0.98 -4.30
C GLY A 400 14.37 1.55 -5.07
N LEU A 401 15.47 1.90 -4.39
CA LEU A 401 16.65 2.54 -4.97
C LEU A 401 17.72 1.51 -5.34
N LEU A 402 18.56 1.81 -6.33
CA LEU A 402 19.62 0.93 -6.78
C LEU A 402 20.92 1.21 -6.02
N GLU A 403 21.41 0.25 -5.28
CA GLU A 403 22.71 0.29 -4.61
C GLU A 403 23.68 -0.69 -5.25
N THR A 404 24.96 -0.36 -5.20
CA THR A 404 26.00 -1.18 -5.81
C THR A 404 26.52 -2.23 -4.83
N LEU A 405 26.66 -3.46 -5.34
CA LEU A 405 27.34 -4.56 -4.67
C LEU A 405 28.40 -5.15 -5.59
N ALA A 406 29.62 -5.33 -5.11
CA ALA A 406 30.65 -6.11 -5.81
C ALA A 406 30.81 -7.46 -5.13
N THR A 407 30.92 -8.53 -5.94
CA THR A 407 31.14 -9.89 -5.46
C THR A 407 32.51 -10.39 -5.92
N ASP A 408 33.06 -11.37 -5.22
CA ASP A 408 34.43 -11.85 -5.47
C ASP A 408 34.46 -12.98 -6.50
N THR A 409 33.44 -13.85 -6.52
CA THR A 409 33.41 -15.04 -7.39
C THR A 409 32.02 -15.38 -7.86
N SER A 410 31.93 -16.13 -8.95
CA SER A 410 30.68 -16.72 -9.43
C SER A 410 30.88 -18.13 -9.94
N ALA A 411 29.82 -18.93 -9.86
CA ALA A 411 29.68 -20.21 -10.56
C ALA A 411 28.49 -20.11 -11.52
N VAL A 412 28.46 -20.97 -12.51
CA VAL A 412 27.37 -21.08 -13.48
C VAL A 412 26.86 -22.50 -13.46
N GLU A 413 25.56 -22.66 -13.28
CA GLU A 413 24.88 -23.96 -13.32
C GLU A 413 23.74 -23.89 -14.32
N GLU A 414 23.53 -24.97 -15.05
CA GLU A 414 22.39 -25.11 -15.93
C GLU A 414 21.31 -25.93 -15.21
N GLN A 415 20.16 -25.30 -14.96
CA GLN A 415 19.02 -25.98 -14.35
C GLN A 415 18.00 -26.28 -15.45
N THR A 416 17.56 -27.54 -15.48
CA THR A 416 16.58 -28.03 -16.44
C THR A 416 15.28 -28.33 -15.69
N GLU A 417 14.20 -27.63 -16.05
CA GLU A 417 12.87 -27.93 -15.57
C GLU A 417 12.21 -28.95 -16.52
N GLY A 418 11.72 -30.05 -15.97
CA GLY A 418 11.02 -31.08 -16.72
C GLY A 418 9.85 -31.65 -15.93
N SER A 419 8.83 -32.12 -16.64
CA SER A 419 7.71 -32.86 -16.07
C SER A 419 7.79 -34.33 -16.45
N ASP A 420 7.49 -35.21 -15.50
CA ASP A 420 7.37 -36.64 -15.78
C ASP A 420 6.21 -36.89 -16.73
N THR A 421 6.49 -37.51 -17.84
CA THR A 421 5.47 -37.93 -18.81
C THR A 421 5.48 -39.44 -18.94
N VAL A 422 4.29 -40.04 -18.98
CA VAL A 422 4.13 -41.49 -19.22
C VAL A 422 3.60 -41.68 -20.63
N LYS A 423 4.46 -42.18 -21.52
CA LYS A 423 4.07 -42.52 -22.88
C LYS A 423 4.25 -44.00 -23.11
N ASN A 424 3.17 -44.74 -23.44
CA ASN A 424 3.18 -46.20 -23.67
C ASN A 424 3.74 -47.00 -22.47
N GLY A 425 3.48 -46.59 -21.24
CA GLY A 425 3.98 -47.27 -20.04
C GLY A 425 5.46 -47.03 -19.71
N VAL A 426 6.13 -46.15 -20.49
CA VAL A 426 7.50 -45.73 -20.20
C VAL A 426 7.45 -44.33 -19.58
N VAL A 427 8.06 -44.20 -18.41
CA VAL A 427 8.23 -42.90 -17.74
C VAL A 427 9.38 -42.18 -18.41
N GLY A 428 9.12 -41.01 -18.97
CA GLY A 428 10.12 -40.13 -19.56
C GLY A 428 10.00 -38.75 -18.90
N VAL A 429 11.02 -37.91 -19.05
CA VAL A 429 11.00 -36.52 -18.61
C VAL A 429 10.88 -35.62 -19.84
N ASP A 430 9.78 -34.90 -19.95
CA ASP A 430 9.67 -33.81 -20.95
C ASP A 430 10.32 -32.55 -20.36
N ILE A 431 11.40 -32.10 -20.98
CA ILE A 431 12.09 -30.88 -20.61
C ILE A 431 11.25 -29.70 -21.09
N THR A 432 10.69 -28.95 -20.15
CA THR A 432 9.81 -27.81 -20.42
C THR A 432 10.55 -26.50 -20.51
N ASP A 433 11.64 -26.34 -19.75
CA ASP A 433 12.51 -25.16 -19.83
C ASP A 433 13.94 -25.48 -19.38
N THR A 434 14.90 -24.74 -19.91
CA THR A 434 16.30 -24.76 -19.47
C THR A 434 16.72 -23.35 -19.06
N ALA A 435 16.99 -23.15 -17.79
CA ALA A 435 17.41 -21.87 -17.27
C ALA A 435 18.86 -21.95 -16.78
N THR A 436 19.69 -21.04 -17.24
CA THR A 436 21.05 -20.87 -16.70
C THR A 436 20.97 -20.07 -15.40
N VAL A 437 21.36 -20.70 -14.31
CA VAL A 437 21.44 -20.08 -12.98
C VAL A 437 22.88 -19.76 -12.67
N HIS A 438 23.10 -18.56 -12.20
CA HIS A 438 24.40 -18.07 -11.78
C HIS A 438 24.43 -17.98 -10.25
N THR A 439 25.50 -18.46 -9.63
CA THR A 439 25.73 -18.32 -8.21
C THR A 439 26.80 -17.24 -7.99
N ALA A 440 26.50 -16.25 -7.19
CA ALA A 440 27.41 -15.18 -6.79
C ALA A 440 27.79 -15.31 -5.32
N ARG A 441 29.08 -15.11 -5.01
CA ARG A 441 29.62 -15.11 -3.65
C ARG A 441 30.16 -13.73 -3.35
N THR A 442 29.66 -13.13 -2.27
CA THR A 442 29.99 -11.74 -1.94
C THR A 442 31.42 -11.56 -1.42
N GLY A 443 32.08 -12.65 -0.97
CA GLY A 443 33.22 -12.49 -0.08
C GLY A 443 32.80 -11.90 1.29
N TYR A 444 33.74 -11.51 2.10
CA TYR A 444 33.43 -10.89 3.38
C TYR A 444 32.94 -9.46 3.21
N LYS A 445 31.74 -9.22 3.67
CA LYS A 445 31.02 -7.94 3.56
C LYS A 445 30.47 -7.50 4.91
N THR A 446 30.05 -6.26 4.99
CA THR A 446 29.30 -5.74 6.13
C THR A 446 27.89 -6.34 6.17
N GLU A 447 27.28 -6.42 7.34
CA GLU A 447 25.89 -6.86 7.51
C GLU A 447 24.93 -6.11 6.58
N ARG A 448 25.16 -4.81 6.36
CA ARG A 448 24.34 -3.99 5.47
C ARG A 448 24.40 -4.45 4.02
N GLU A 449 25.60 -4.78 3.52
CA GLU A 449 25.76 -5.26 2.13
C GLU A 449 25.10 -6.62 1.94
N ILE A 450 25.14 -7.48 2.96
CA ILE A 450 24.43 -8.76 2.96
C ILE A 450 22.90 -8.53 2.99
N ARG A 451 22.43 -7.58 3.80
CA ARG A 451 21.02 -7.21 3.85
C ARG A 451 20.51 -6.70 2.50
N LEU A 452 21.33 -5.96 1.75
CA LEU A 452 21.00 -5.50 0.41
C LEU A 452 20.65 -6.68 -0.54
N VAL A 453 21.36 -7.80 -0.43
CA VAL A 453 21.03 -9.00 -1.23
C VAL A 453 19.65 -9.55 -0.85
N ALA A 454 19.35 -9.61 0.45
CA ALA A 454 18.03 -10.07 0.92
C ALA A 454 16.89 -9.12 0.47
N GLU A 455 17.16 -7.82 0.45
CA GLU A 455 16.22 -6.81 -0.05
C GLU A 455 16.01 -6.94 -1.56
N ALA A 456 17.08 -7.19 -2.32
CA ALA A 456 17.05 -7.36 -3.76
C ALA A 456 16.23 -8.57 -4.23
N MET A 457 16.10 -9.63 -3.41
CA MET A 457 15.22 -10.77 -3.71
C MET A 457 13.76 -10.37 -3.80
N ARG A 458 13.37 -9.27 -3.14
CA ARG A 458 12.03 -8.69 -3.17
C ARG A 458 11.93 -7.52 -4.14
N GLY A 459 13.08 -7.07 -4.66
CA GLY A 459 13.19 -5.94 -5.57
C GLY A 459 12.73 -6.31 -6.98
N ARG A 460 12.07 -5.35 -7.65
CA ARG A 460 11.61 -5.49 -9.03
C ARG A 460 12.72 -5.26 -10.04
N PHE A 461 13.70 -4.42 -9.72
CA PHE A 461 14.74 -3.97 -10.63
C PHE A 461 16.12 -4.32 -10.04
N ASN A 462 16.74 -5.36 -10.58
CA ASN A 462 18.10 -5.74 -10.25
C ASN A 462 18.89 -5.91 -11.54
N PHE A 463 20.16 -5.51 -11.52
CA PHE A 463 21.03 -5.57 -12.68
C PHE A 463 22.40 -6.10 -12.32
N ARG A 464 23.04 -6.71 -13.30
CA ARG A 464 24.46 -7.04 -13.26
C ARG A 464 25.17 -6.29 -14.38
N TYR A 465 26.31 -5.69 -14.10
CA TYR A 465 27.17 -5.15 -15.14
C TYR A 465 27.90 -6.27 -15.87
N VAL A 466 27.75 -6.30 -17.20
CA VAL A 466 28.46 -7.20 -18.10
C VAL A 466 29.01 -6.34 -19.22
N ASP A 467 30.34 -6.35 -19.39
CA ASP A 467 31.03 -5.53 -20.40
C ASP A 467 30.62 -4.04 -20.37
N GLY A 468 30.49 -3.49 -19.17
CA GLY A 468 30.13 -2.09 -18.95
C GLY A 468 28.64 -1.75 -19.15
N LYS A 469 27.80 -2.75 -19.44
CA LYS A 469 26.35 -2.58 -19.60
C LYS A 469 25.62 -3.22 -18.43
N ALA A 470 24.61 -2.53 -17.91
CA ALA A 470 23.73 -3.09 -16.91
C ALA A 470 22.69 -4.02 -17.58
N VAL A 471 22.75 -5.29 -17.24
CA VAL A 471 21.87 -6.34 -17.77
C VAL A 471 20.87 -6.73 -16.67
N PRO A 472 19.56 -6.71 -16.96
CA PRO A 472 18.54 -7.07 -15.97
C PRO A 472 18.70 -8.51 -15.48
N ILE A 473 18.54 -8.70 -14.18
CA ILE A 473 18.59 -10.01 -13.53
C ILE A 473 17.41 -10.19 -12.58
N ALA A 474 17.05 -11.44 -12.35
CA ALA A 474 16.20 -11.84 -11.24
C ALA A 474 17.07 -12.51 -10.17
N VAL A 475 17.13 -11.95 -8.98
CA VAL A 475 17.71 -12.59 -7.80
C VAL A 475 16.69 -13.62 -7.31
N LEU A 476 17.12 -14.88 -7.21
CA LEU A 476 16.20 -15.97 -6.90
C LEU A 476 15.86 -15.96 -5.40
N PRO A 477 14.59 -15.96 -5.03
CA PRO A 477 14.20 -16.08 -3.63
C PRO A 477 14.66 -17.42 -3.06
N ASP A 478 14.87 -17.43 -1.74
CA ASP A 478 15.25 -18.62 -0.96
C ASP A 478 16.62 -19.23 -1.29
N THR A 479 17.45 -18.51 -2.05
CA THR A 479 18.81 -18.98 -2.39
C THR A 479 19.92 -18.29 -1.59
N LEU A 480 19.56 -17.32 -0.74
CA LEU A 480 20.52 -16.62 0.10
C LEU A 480 21.02 -17.51 1.23
N THR A 481 22.30 -17.84 1.18
CA THR A 481 23.01 -18.52 2.27
C THR A 481 23.98 -17.54 2.89
N VAL A 482 23.83 -17.28 4.17
CA VAL A 482 24.71 -16.39 4.94
C VAL A 482 25.62 -17.25 5.81
N THR A 483 26.92 -17.04 5.69
CA THR A 483 27.92 -17.66 6.56
C THR A 483 28.50 -16.59 7.47
N ASP A 484 28.26 -16.76 8.76
CA ASP A 484 28.82 -15.93 9.82
C ASP A 484 29.94 -16.71 10.49
N THR A 485 31.06 -16.05 10.72
CA THR A 485 32.19 -16.65 11.44
C THR A 485 32.29 -16.08 12.85
N ALA A 486 32.96 -16.81 13.75
CA ALA A 486 33.17 -16.35 15.13
C ALA A 486 33.96 -15.02 15.24
N GLU A 487 34.46 -14.48 14.13
CA GLU A 487 35.23 -13.23 14.06
C GLU A 487 34.40 -12.08 13.43
N ASP A 488 33.08 -12.17 13.41
CA ASP A 488 32.15 -11.18 12.80
C ASP A 488 32.37 -10.93 11.29
N LEU A 489 32.98 -11.90 10.60
CA LEU A 489 33.17 -11.87 9.16
C LEU A 489 31.99 -12.55 8.49
N ILE A 490 31.16 -11.78 7.83
CA ILE A 490 29.94 -12.25 7.18
C ILE A 490 30.13 -12.35 5.67
N SER A 491 29.77 -13.47 5.07
CA SER A 491 29.71 -13.64 3.62
C SER A 491 28.38 -14.21 3.20
N ALA A 492 27.97 -13.95 1.96
CA ALA A 492 26.75 -14.50 1.42
C ALA A 492 26.97 -15.13 0.05
N GLU A 493 26.19 -16.15 -0.21
CA GLU A 493 26.02 -16.75 -1.52
C GLU A 493 24.54 -16.62 -1.93
N PHE A 494 24.30 -16.21 -3.17
CA PHE A 494 22.96 -16.10 -3.72
C PHE A 494 22.94 -16.48 -5.19
N GLN A 495 21.77 -16.90 -5.66
CA GLN A 495 21.57 -17.26 -7.05
C GLN A 495 20.76 -16.20 -7.79
N TYR A 496 21.08 -16.03 -9.06
CA TYR A 496 20.36 -15.15 -9.96
C TYR A 496 20.32 -15.73 -11.37
N ARG A 497 19.39 -15.26 -12.16
CA ARG A 497 19.34 -15.53 -13.60
C ARG A 497 19.22 -14.24 -14.36
N PHE A 498 19.76 -14.21 -15.58
CA PHE A 498 19.47 -13.11 -16.48
C PHE A 498 18.02 -13.18 -16.93
N ASN A 499 17.33 -12.05 -16.90
CA ASN A 499 16.00 -11.97 -17.45
C ASN A 499 16.11 -12.19 -18.96
N LYS A 500 15.69 -13.35 -19.43
CA LYS A 500 15.54 -13.57 -20.87
C LYS A 500 14.39 -12.68 -21.33
N PRO A 501 14.55 -11.92 -22.44
CA PRO A 501 13.39 -11.35 -23.08
C PRO A 501 12.44 -12.50 -23.37
N SER A 502 11.18 -12.37 -22.96
CA SER A 502 10.15 -13.32 -23.36
C SER A 502 10.11 -13.29 -24.88
N THR A 503 10.77 -14.26 -25.48
CA THR A 503 10.55 -14.54 -26.89
C THR A 503 9.14 -15.10 -26.99
N ALA A 504 8.16 -14.22 -27.13
CA ALA A 504 6.94 -14.63 -27.78
C ALA A 504 7.39 -15.41 -29.02
N LYS A 505 6.85 -16.60 -29.22
CA LYS A 505 7.21 -17.54 -30.30
C LYS A 505 7.03 -16.95 -31.71
N THR A 506 7.71 -15.89 -32.02
CA THR A 506 7.82 -15.29 -33.33
C THR A 506 9.30 -15.12 -33.62
N GLY A 507 9.82 -16.14 -34.27
CA GLY A 507 11.02 -16.23 -35.07
C GLY A 507 12.17 -15.25 -34.78
N ASN A 508 13.29 -15.81 -34.31
CA ASN A 508 14.67 -15.41 -34.56
C ASN A 508 14.93 -13.96 -35.01
N LEU A 509 14.77 -13.01 -34.11
CA LEU A 509 15.43 -11.72 -34.24
C LEU A 509 16.25 -11.47 -32.98
N PRO A 510 17.58 -11.24 -33.09
CA PRO A 510 18.35 -10.77 -31.94
C PRO A 510 17.82 -9.41 -31.52
N VAL A 511 17.26 -9.34 -30.34
CA VAL A 511 16.83 -8.05 -29.75
C VAL A 511 18.11 -7.29 -29.41
N ASP A 512 18.29 -6.14 -30.02
CA ASP A 512 19.34 -5.19 -29.68
C ASP A 512 19.20 -4.82 -28.19
N PRO A 513 20.22 -5.07 -27.33
CA PRO A 513 20.17 -4.72 -25.92
C PRO A 513 20.08 -3.20 -25.67
N GLY A 514 20.13 -2.35 -26.70
CA GLY A 514 19.92 -0.92 -26.61
C GLY A 514 18.46 -0.45 -26.58
N THR A 515 17.48 -1.34 -26.84
CA THR A 515 16.05 -1.00 -26.80
C THR A 515 15.38 -1.55 -25.54
N VAL A 516 15.82 -1.08 -24.39
CA VAL A 516 15.19 -1.37 -23.08
C VAL A 516 13.77 -0.78 -22.97
N GLU A 517 13.32 -0.02 -23.95
CA GLU A 517 12.01 0.67 -23.95
C GLU A 517 10.78 -0.25 -24.07
N ARG A 518 10.94 -1.57 -24.22
CA ARG A 518 9.83 -2.52 -24.40
C ARG A 518 9.73 -3.63 -23.35
N TRP A 519 10.33 -3.47 -22.21
CA TRP A 519 10.15 -4.37 -21.07
C TRP A 519 8.85 -4.08 -20.29
N ASP A 520 8.02 -3.26 -20.89
CA ASP A 520 6.80 -2.72 -20.32
C ASP A 520 5.70 -3.75 -20.21
N ASP A 521 5.03 -3.65 -19.12
CA ASP A 521 3.64 -3.92 -18.73
C ASP A 521 2.91 -5.10 -19.43
N ASP A 522 3.09 -5.31 -20.72
CA ASP A 522 2.47 -6.40 -21.48
C ASP A 522 2.91 -7.81 -21.03
N LEU A 523 4.11 -7.98 -20.50
CA LEU A 523 4.65 -9.28 -20.09
C LEU A 523 4.16 -9.71 -18.72
N ILE A 524 4.07 -8.78 -17.78
CA ILE A 524 3.54 -9.06 -16.45
C ILE A 524 2.06 -9.39 -16.56
N TRP A 525 1.33 -8.65 -17.38
CA TRP A 525 -0.09 -8.91 -17.65
C TRP A 525 -0.33 -10.27 -18.33
N ARG A 526 0.50 -10.66 -19.28
CA ARG A 526 0.36 -11.96 -19.96
C ARG A 526 0.64 -13.14 -19.04
N ASP A 527 1.67 -13.06 -18.21
CA ASP A 527 2.00 -14.14 -17.28
C ASP A 527 0.97 -14.27 -16.17
N ASP A 528 0.48 -13.15 -15.62
CA ASP A 528 -0.56 -13.16 -14.60
C ASP A 528 -1.92 -13.60 -15.14
N LEU A 529 -2.27 -13.21 -16.36
CA LEU A 529 -3.50 -13.66 -17.02
C LEU A 529 -3.42 -15.14 -17.46
N GLN A 530 -2.25 -15.64 -17.88
CA GLN A 530 -2.05 -17.05 -18.14
C GLN A 530 -2.12 -17.88 -16.86
N ARG A 531 -1.57 -17.41 -15.74
CA ARG A 531 -1.72 -18.04 -14.41
C ARG A 531 -3.17 -18.03 -13.94
N ALA A 532 -3.94 -17.01 -14.29
CA ALA A 532 -5.37 -16.93 -14.00
C ALA A 532 -6.23 -17.81 -14.94
N GLY A 533 -5.62 -18.52 -15.91
CA GLY A 533 -6.33 -19.42 -16.83
C GLY A 533 -7.15 -18.72 -17.91
N ILE A 534 -6.93 -17.43 -18.14
CA ILE A 534 -7.64 -16.65 -19.16
C ILE A 534 -6.98 -16.85 -20.53
N ARG A 535 -7.75 -17.33 -21.50
CA ARG A 535 -7.24 -17.57 -22.85
C ARG A 535 -7.07 -16.26 -23.62
N GLN A 536 -6.04 -16.20 -24.48
CA GLN A 536 -5.66 -15.00 -25.23
C GLN A 536 -6.81 -14.40 -26.08
N ASN A 537 -7.72 -15.24 -26.58
CA ASN A 537 -8.90 -14.82 -27.35
C ASN A 537 -9.98 -14.13 -26.48
N GLU A 538 -10.04 -14.46 -25.19
CA GLU A 538 -10.97 -13.86 -24.23
C GLU A 538 -10.51 -12.46 -23.87
N ILE A 539 -9.20 -12.25 -23.77
CA ILE A 539 -8.58 -10.94 -23.52
C ILE A 539 -8.85 -9.99 -24.68
N ALA A 540 -8.65 -10.45 -25.94
CA ALA A 540 -8.90 -9.64 -27.13
C ALA A 540 -10.37 -9.22 -27.28
N ASN A 541 -11.29 -10.09 -26.89
CA ASN A 541 -12.73 -9.81 -26.96
C ASN A 541 -13.23 -8.92 -25.82
N GLN A 542 -12.62 -9.03 -24.63
CA GLN A 542 -13.05 -8.29 -23.45
C GLN A 542 -12.58 -6.82 -23.47
N TYR A 543 -11.47 -6.53 -24.11
CA TYR A 543 -10.87 -5.20 -24.14
C TYR A 543 -10.86 -4.51 -25.50
N ASN A 544 -11.56 -5.09 -26.51
CA ASN A 544 -11.64 -4.52 -27.88
C ASN A 544 -10.23 -4.21 -28.49
N LEU A 545 -9.24 -5.00 -28.13
CA LEU A 545 -7.87 -4.87 -28.63
C LEU A 545 -7.76 -5.46 -30.06
N THR A 546 -8.56 -4.94 -30.97
CA THR A 546 -8.26 -5.00 -32.40
C THR A 546 -7.47 -3.76 -32.74
N ARG A 547 -6.14 -3.93 -32.75
CA ARG A 547 -5.10 -3.03 -33.29
C ARG A 547 -5.17 -1.57 -32.90
#